data_cf4d45b86f7e49a6a09bafa00ed3e10b
#
_entry.id   cf4d45b86f7e49a6a09bafa00ed3e10b
#
_cell.length_a   1.000
_cell.length_b   1.000
_cell.length_c   1.000
_cell.angle_alpha   90.00
_cell.angle_beta   90.00
_cell.angle_gamma   90.00
#
_symmetry.space_group_name_H-M   'P 1'
#
loop_
_entity.id
_entity.type
_entity.pdbx_description
1 polymer ?
#
loop_
_entity_poly.entity_id
_entity_poly.type
_entity_poly.pdbx_seq_one_letter_code
_entity_poly.pdbx_strand_id
1 'polypeptide(L)'
;MILRTLRQSALLLLLAAGGAWATYQWHPGRPELYLISERAAPDEITPADALALEKKDGVIWLDARRREQFDKGHIPGALLLNIFEWDDLMLPVINVLSDEPRRTVVIYCDAQKCSASRELRGKIINFGLGEFDIRVLHGGWPAWKAATDAK
;
A
#
# COMPACT_ATOMS: atom_id res chain seq x y z
N MET A 1 -16.81 45.65 27.92
CA MET A 1 -16.29 44.42 28.55
C MET A 1 -16.07 43.32 27.54
N ILE A 2 -17.06 42.96 26.71
CA ILE A 2 -17.02 41.83 25.76
C ILE A 2 -15.82 41.88 24.78
N LEU A 3 -15.46 43.06 24.24
CA LEU A 3 -14.39 43.19 23.28
C LEU A 3 -13.00 42.92 23.90
N ARG A 4 -12.83 43.21 25.19
CA ARG A 4 -11.58 42.99 25.93
C ARG A 4 -11.39 41.50 26.23
N THR A 5 -12.46 40.81 26.60
CA THR A 5 -12.45 39.35 26.80
C THR A 5 -12.20 38.60 25.49
N LEU A 6 -12.84 38.99 24.39
CA LEU A 6 -12.59 38.39 23.07
C LEU A 6 -11.14 38.54 22.62
N ARG A 7 -10.52 39.72 22.83
CA ARG A 7 -9.10 39.92 22.49
C ARG A 7 -8.18 39.07 23.37
N GLN A 8 -8.49 38.92 24.66
CA GLN A 8 -7.70 38.07 25.57
C GLN A 8 -7.84 36.60 25.18
N SER A 9 -9.03 36.12 24.86
CA SER A 9 -9.23 34.73 24.40
C SER A 9 -8.51 34.45 23.09
N ALA A 10 -8.57 35.38 22.15
CA ALA A 10 -7.86 35.24 20.88
C ALA A 10 -6.33 35.16 21.07
N LEU A 11 -5.79 36.00 21.95
CA LEU A 11 -4.36 35.98 22.29
C LEU A 11 -3.92 34.67 22.92
N LEU A 12 -4.73 34.13 23.86
CA LEU A 12 -4.45 32.85 24.49
C LEU A 12 -4.48 31.68 23.49
N LEU A 13 -5.44 31.68 22.57
CA LEU A 13 -5.52 30.67 21.52
C LEU A 13 -4.32 30.72 20.57
N LEU A 14 -3.87 31.93 20.20
CA LEU A 14 -2.69 32.08 19.36
C LEU A 14 -1.41 31.62 20.07
N LEU A 15 -1.26 31.93 21.36
CA LEU A 15 -0.12 31.45 22.15
C LEU A 15 -0.14 29.95 22.33
N ALA A 16 -1.30 29.35 22.56
CA ALA A 16 -1.45 27.89 22.65
C ALA A 16 -1.13 27.20 21.32
N ALA A 17 -1.65 27.72 20.21
CA ALA A 17 -1.37 27.18 18.88
C ALA A 17 0.12 27.32 18.49
N GLY A 18 0.72 28.47 18.80
CA GLY A 18 2.16 28.70 18.57
C GLY A 18 3.04 27.80 19.42
N GLY A 19 2.69 27.60 20.69
CA GLY A 19 3.37 26.68 21.59
C GLY A 19 3.27 25.23 21.13
N ALA A 20 2.07 24.79 20.72
CA ALA A 20 1.85 23.46 20.19
C ALA A 20 2.64 23.21 18.88
N TRP A 21 2.65 24.20 17.99
CA TRP A 21 3.43 24.12 16.74
C TRP A 21 4.94 24.06 17.00
N ALA A 22 5.45 24.91 17.90
CA ALA A 22 6.87 24.92 18.27
C ALA A 22 7.28 23.58 18.94
N THR A 23 6.46 23.06 19.85
CA THR A 23 6.69 21.76 20.48
C THR A 23 6.72 20.64 19.43
N TYR A 24 5.78 20.66 18.50
CA TYR A 24 5.75 19.69 17.40
C TYR A 24 7.02 19.74 16.54
N GLN A 25 7.54 20.95 16.24
CA GLN A 25 8.74 21.10 15.39
C GLN A 25 10.03 20.61 16.07
N TRP A 26 10.15 20.82 17.38
CA TRP A 26 11.39 20.53 18.12
C TRP A 26 11.33 19.26 18.96
N HIS A 27 10.20 18.57 19.02
CA HIS A 27 10.11 17.34 19.78
C HIS A 27 10.88 16.21 19.06
N PRO A 28 11.91 15.60 19.71
CA PRO A 28 12.73 14.56 19.08
C PRO A 28 11.96 13.29 18.73
N GLY A 29 10.83 13.05 19.36
CA GLY A 29 9.92 11.93 19.08
C GLY A 29 8.63 12.37 18.40
N ARG A 30 8.64 13.43 17.57
CA ARG A 30 7.44 13.84 16.83
C ARG A 30 6.94 12.68 15.98
N PRO A 31 5.67 12.25 16.10
CA PRO A 31 5.12 11.30 15.17
C PRO A 31 5.11 11.94 13.80
N GLU A 32 5.70 11.27 12.82
CA GLU A 32 5.49 11.63 11.43
C GLU A 32 4.01 11.39 11.14
N LEU A 33 3.27 12.46 10.90
CA LEU A 33 1.80 12.48 10.78
C LEU A 33 1.24 11.52 9.70
N TYR A 34 2.11 10.96 8.85
CA TYR A 34 1.75 10.09 7.74
C TYR A 34 2.47 8.74 7.76
N LEU A 35 3.42 8.57 8.66
CA LEU A 35 4.20 7.35 8.78
C LEU A 35 3.94 6.72 10.15
N ILE A 36 2.70 6.33 10.44
CA ILE A 36 2.55 5.10 11.15
C ILE A 36 2.98 4.05 10.14
N SER A 37 4.28 3.82 10.09
CA SER A 37 4.86 2.61 9.52
C SER A 37 4.31 1.48 10.40
N GLU A 38 3.09 1.06 10.13
CA GLU A 38 2.63 -0.21 10.62
C GLU A 38 3.65 -1.19 10.05
N ARG A 39 4.41 -1.81 10.95
CA ARG A 39 5.35 -2.85 10.54
C ARG A 39 4.57 -3.79 9.62
N ALA A 40 5.12 -4.06 8.44
CA ALA A 40 4.48 -4.96 7.47
C ALA A 40 4.03 -6.24 8.20
N ALA A 41 2.80 -6.65 7.96
CA ALA A 41 2.27 -7.89 8.51
C ALA A 41 3.07 -9.09 7.98
N PRO A 42 3.02 -10.27 8.61
CA PRO A 42 3.80 -11.44 8.16
C PRO A 42 3.55 -11.84 6.71
N ASP A 43 2.36 -11.53 6.20
CA ASP A 43 1.93 -11.78 4.82
C ASP A 43 2.12 -10.57 3.88
N GLU A 44 2.75 -9.51 4.37
CA GLU A 44 3.07 -8.32 3.60
C GLU A 44 4.55 -8.26 3.24
N ILE A 45 4.84 -7.56 2.15
CA ILE A 45 6.19 -7.24 1.69
C ILE A 45 6.33 -5.74 1.47
N THR A 46 7.45 -5.14 1.90
CA THR A 46 7.69 -3.72 1.65
C THR A 46 8.03 -3.48 0.18
N PRO A 47 7.79 -2.26 -0.37
CA PRO A 47 8.21 -1.94 -1.73
C PRO A 47 9.71 -2.15 -1.98
N ALA A 48 10.55 -1.84 -1.00
CA ALA A 48 12.00 -2.02 -1.11
C ALA A 48 12.39 -3.51 -1.24
N ASP A 49 11.80 -4.37 -0.41
CA ASP A 49 12.04 -5.81 -0.43
C ASP A 49 11.48 -6.45 -1.71
N ALA A 50 10.30 -6.02 -2.15
CA ALA A 50 9.68 -6.50 -3.38
C ALA A 50 10.52 -6.14 -4.62
N LEU A 51 11.06 -4.91 -4.69
CA LEU A 51 11.97 -4.49 -5.76
C LEU A 51 13.32 -5.23 -5.72
N ALA A 52 13.82 -5.56 -4.53
CA ALA A 52 15.04 -6.36 -4.38
C ALA A 52 14.79 -7.80 -4.85
N LEU A 53 13.65 -8.38 -4.48
CA LEU A 53 13.25 -9.72 -4.89
C LEU A 53 13.03 -9.81 -6.41
N GLU A 54 12.38 -8.80 -7.01
CA GLU A 54 12.17 -8.73 -8.45
C GLU A 54 13.48 -8.77 -9.25
N LYS A 55 14.51 -8.06 -8.77
CA LYS A 55 15.83 -8.06 -9.42
C LYS A 55 16.57 -9.39 -9.31
N LYS A 56 16.34 -10.14 -8.23
CA LYS A 56 17.04 -11.37 -7.94
C LYS A 56 16.39 -12.58 -8.59
N ASP A 57 15.11 -12.78 -8.32
CA ASP A 57 14.38 -14.00 -8.64
C ASP A 57 13.16 -13.74 -9.55
N GLY A 58 12.82 -12.48 -9.76
CA GLY A 58 11.57 -12.05 -10.40
C GLY A 58 10.36 -12.14 -9.48
N VAL A 59 9.36 -11.33 -9.77
CA VAL A 59 8.09 -11.28 -9.03
C VAL A 59 6.93 -11.36 -10.02
N ILE A 60 5.88 -12.07 -9.66
CA ILE A 60 4.60 -12.03 -10.37
C ILE A 60 3.74 -10.99 -9.69
N TRP A 61 3.53 -9.86 -10.38
CA TRP A 61 2.71 -8.76 -9.88
C TRP A 61 1.25 -8.96 -10.23
N LEU A 62 0.36 -8.89 -9.22
CA LEU A 62 -1.08 -8.93 -9.42
C LEU A 62 -1.71 -7.61 -8.94
N ASP A 63 -2.43 -6.95 -9.82
CA ASP A 63 -3.18 -5.73 -9.52
C ASP A 63 -4.61 -6.07 -9.11
N ALA A 64 -4.95 -5.83 -7.84
CA ALA A 64 -6.28 -6.09 -7.29
C ALA A 64 -7.27 -4.94 -7.51
N ARG A 65 -6.86 -3.88 -8.20
CA ARG A 65 -7.69 -2.71 -8.49
C ARG A 65 -8.71 -3.00 -9.59
N ARG A 66 -9.62 -2.07 -9.80
CA ARG A 66 -10.53 -2.11 -10.93
C ARG A 66 -9.80 -1.88 -12.25
N ARG A 67 -10.34 -2.38 -13.35
CA ARG A 67 -9.79 -2.24 -14.70
C ARG A 67 -9.50 -0.79 -15.07
N GLU A 68 -10.40 0.14 -14.74
CA GLU A 68 -10.22 1.56 -15.06
C GLU A 68 -9.01 2.19 -14.35
N GLN A 69 -8.60 1.64 -13.20
CA GLN A 69 -7.42 2.09 -12.47
C GLN A 69 -6.16 1.44 -13.03
N PHE A 70 -6.22 0.17 -13.38
CA PHE A 70 -5.16 -0.56 -14.06
C PHE A 70 -4.78 0.10 -15.38
N ASP A 71 -5.78 0.44 -16.21
CA ASP A 71 -5.59 1.05 -17.53
C ASP A 71 -4.96 2.45 -17.45
N LYS A 72 -5.20 3.19 -16.35
CA LYS A 72 -4.57 4.51 -16.09
C LYS A 72 -3.09 4.41 -15.69
N GLY A 73 -2.64 3.24 -15.29
CA GLY A 73 -1.26 2.97 -14.91
C GLY A 73 -1.16 1.85 -13.89
N HIS A 74 -0.20 0.96 -14.10
CA HIS A 74 0.06 -0.22 -13.28
C HIS A 74 1.56 -0.51 -13.18
N ILE A 75 1.97 -1.43 -12.31
CA ILE A 75 3.35 -1.91 -12.24
C ILE A 75 3.69 -2.60 -13.57
N PRO A 76 4.80 -2.27 -14.24
CA PRO A 76 5.18 -2.91 -15.49
C PRO A 76 5.20 -4.43 -15.38
N GLY A 77 4.50 -5.11 -16.29
CA GLY A 77 4.38 -6.57 -16.27
C GLY A 77 3.34 -7.13 -15.30
N ALA A 78 2.62 -6.29 -14.56
CA ALA A 78 1.55 -6.76 -13.68
C ALA A 78 0.36 -7.29 -14.46
N LEU A 79 -0.23 -8.36 -13.93
CA LEU A 79 -1.51 -8.89 -14.41
C LEU A 79 -2.65 -8.31 -13.60
N LEU A 80 -3.73 -7.92 -14.26
CA LEU A 80 -4.95 -7.54 -13.58
C LEU A 80 -5.64 -8.80 -13.04
N LEU A 81 -5.94 -8.84 -11.75
CA LEU A 81 -6.78 -9.84 -11.14
C LEU A 81 -7.55 -9.22 -9.98
N ASN A 82 -8.85 -9.05 -10.13
CA ASN A 82 -9.71 -8.49 -9.09
C ASN A 82 -10.90 -9.42 -8.81
N ILE A 83 -11.56 -9.20 -7.69
CA ILE A 83 -12.68 -10.05 -7.26
C ILE A 83 -13.94 -9.90 -8.12
N PHE A 84 -14.08 -8.77 -8.84
CA PHE A 84 -15.27 -8.45 -9.63
C PHE A 84 -15.25 -9.12 -11.00
N GLU A 85 -14.07 -9.30 -11.57
CA GLU A 85 -13.83 -9.91 -12.88
C GLU A 85 -13.05 -11.23 -12.76
N TRP A 86 -13.17 -11.91 -11.61
CA TRP A 86 -12.38 -13.08 -11.27
C TRP A 86 -12.39 -14.18 -12.34
N ASP A 87 -13.57 -14.56 -12.82
CA ASP A 87 -13.73 -15.68 -13.72
C ASP A 87 -13.08 -15.42 -15.10
N ASP A 88 -13.11 -14.17 -15.55
CA ASP A 88 -12.52 -13.75 -16.82
C ASP A 88 -11.00 -13.57 -16.73
N LEU A 89 -10.49 -13.15 -15.54
CA LEU A 89 -9.10 -12.79 -15.36
C LEU A 89 -8.22 -13.90 -14.81
N MET A 90 -8.82 -14.95 -14.23
CA MET A 90 -8.05 -15.98 -13.53
C MET A 90 -7.26 -16.90 -14.47
N LEU A 91 -7.78 -17.21 -15.64
CA LEU A 91 -7.14 -18.13 -16.58
C LEU A 91 -5.74 -17.68 -17.02
N PRO A 92 -5.51 -16.42 -17.45
CA PRO A 92 -4.17 -15.92 -17.74
C PRO A 92 -3.22 -15.99 -16.54
N VAL A 93 -3.72 -15.74 -15.32
CA VAL A 93 -2.91 -15.79 -14.09
C VAL A 93 -2.48 -17.23 -13.80
N ILE A 94 -3.38 -18.21 -13.91
CA ILE A 94 -3.06 -19.63 -13.72
C ILE A 94 -1.94 -20.05 -14.69
N ASN A 95 -2.01 -19.67 -15.96
CA ASN A 95 -0.99 -20.00 -16.94
C ASN A 95 0.39 -19.48 -16.51
N VAL A 96 0.48 -18.20 -16.10
CA VAL A 96 1.73 -17.61 -15.63
C VAL A 96 2.24 -18.27 -14.37
N LEU A 97 1.36 -18.59 -13.40
CA LEU A 97 1.75 -19.29 -12.18
C LEU A 97 2.27 -20.70 -12.47
N SER A 98 1.66 -21.40 -13.41
CA SER A 98 2.09 -22.75 -13.81
C SER A 98 3.47 -22.76 -14.50
N ASP A 99 3.74 -21.73 -15.30
CA ASP A 99 5.03 -21.57 -15.98
C ASP A 99 6.16 -21.15 -15.02
N GLU A 100 5.81 -20.47 -13.92
CA GLU A 100 6.77 -19.86 -13.01
C GLU A 100 6.52 -20.22 -11.53
N PRO A 101 6.48 -21.52 -11.18
CA PRO A 101 5.97 -21.98 -9.89
C PRO A 101 6.81 -21.60 -8.67
N ARG A 102 8.02 -21.05 -8.87
CA ARG A 102 8.95 -20.66 -7.80
C ARG A 102 8.97 -19.16 -7.53
N ARG A 103 8.31 -18.36 -8.35
CA ARG A 103 8.28 -16.91 -8.15
C ARG A 103 7.30 -16.53 -7.06
N THR A 104 7.69 -15.54 -6.26
CA THR A 104 6.78 -14.91 -5.28
C THR A 104 5.71 -14.11 -6.02
N VAL A 105 4.47 -14.28 -5.62
CA VAL A 105 3.34 -13.49 -6.09
C VAL A 105 3.14 -12.30 -5.17
N VAL A 106 3.13 -11.10 -5.72
CA VAL A 106 2.88 -9.88 -4.94
C VAL A 106 1.62 -9.19 -5.44
N ILE A 107 0.63 -9.12 -4.56
CA ILE A 107 -0.67 -8.48 -4.84
C ILE A 107 -0.63 -7.05 -4.33
N TYR A 108 -1.09 -6.11 -5.13
CA TYR A 108 -1.21 -4.71 -4.70
C TYR A 108 -2.57 -4.10 -5.04
N CYS A 109 -2.87 -2.99 -4.38
CA CYS A 109 -4.08 -2.22 -4.56
C CYS A 109 -3.82 -0.72 -4.34
N ASP A 110 -4.87 0.11 -4.24
CA ASP A 110 -4.79 1.57 -4.22
C ASP A 110 -4.46 2.19 -2.86
N ALA A 111 -4.51 1.45 -1.75
CA ALA A 111 -4.44 2.04 -0.41
C ALA A 111 -3.62 1.22 0.59
N GLN A 112 -3.12 1.89 1.63
CA GLN A 112 -2.36 1.28 2.73
C GLN A 112 -3.14 0.21 3.52
N LYS A 113 -4.45 0.35 3.64
CA LYS A 113 -5.34 -0.62 4.33
C LYS A 113 -6.30 -1.25 3.33
N CYS A 114 -5.76 -1.78 2.26
CA CYS A 114 -6.57 -2.34 1.20
C CYS A 114 -7.08 -3.73 1.57
N SER A 115 -8.37 -3.82 1.87
CA SER A 115 -9.06 -5.10 2.02
C SER A 115 -9.04 -5.93 0.73
N ALA A 116 -9.07 -5.27 -0.44
CA ALA A 116 -9.14 -5.94 -1.74
C ALA A 116 -7.95 -6.87 -2.02
N SER A 117 -6.71 -6.47 -1.70
CA SER A 117 -5.55 -7.35 -1.87
C SER A 117 -5.57 -8.55 -0.94
N ARG A 118 -6.00 -8.37 0.33
CA ARG A 118 -6.13 -9.48 1.28
C ARG A 118 -7.28 -10.40 0.92
N GLU A 119 -8.40 -9.86 0.48
CA GLU A 119 -9.55 -10.62 0.01
C GLU A 119 -9.18 -11.45 -1.24
N LEU A 120 -8.50 -10.82 -2.20
CA LEU A 120 -8.00 -11.50 -3.39
C LEU A 120 -7.02 -12.61 -3.03
N ARG A 121 -6.05 -12.35 -2.11
CA ARG A 121 -5.14 -13.36 -1.60
C ARG A 121 -5.88 -14.55 -1.00
N GLY A 122 -6.86 -14.29 -0.14
CA GLY A 122 -7.70 -15.36 0.43
C GLY A 122 -8.44 -16.15 -0.64
N LYS A 123 -8.98 -15.48 -1.66
CA LYS A 123 -9.68 -16.16 -2.77
C LYS A 123 -8.74 -17.05 -3.59
N ILE A 124 -7.51 -16.59 -3.88
CA ILE A 124 -6.49 -17.38 -4.59
C ILE A 124 -6.11 -18.62 -3.77
N ILE A 125 -5.86 -18.49 -2.47
CA ILE A 125 -5.54 -19.61 -1.59
C ILE A 125 -6.68 -20.62 -1.55
N ASN A 126 -7.93 -20.16 -1.38
CA ASN A 126 -9.12 -21.01 -1.35
C ASN A 126 -9.42 -21.69 -2.70
N PHE A 127 -8.94 -21.11 -3.79
CA PHE A 127 -9.04 -21.69 -5.14
C PHE A 127 -8.08 -22.89 -5.33
N GLY A 128 -7.15 -23.11 -4.41
CA GLY A 128 -6.21 -24.23 -4.44
C GLY A 128 -4.77 -23.84 -4.78
N LEU A 129 -4.46 -22.55 -4.85
CA LEU A 129 -3.13 -22.03 -5.17
C LEU A 129 -2.37 -21.58 -3.90
N GLY A 130 -2.69 -22.18 -2.75
CA GLY A 130 -2.04 -21.85 -1.47
C GLY A 130 -0.58 -22.31 -1.33
N GLU A 131 -0.05 -23.07 -2.26
CA GLU A 131 1.34 -23.52 -2.31
C GLU A 131 2.31 -22.41 -2.76
N PHE A 132 1.81 -21.37 -3.41
CA PHE A 132 2.62 -20.22 -3.84
C PHE A 132 2.91 -19.29 -2.67
N ASP A 133 4.12 -18.67 -2.65
CA ASP A 133 4.43 -17.57 -1.73
C ASP A 133 3.69 -16.31 -2.18
N ILE A 134 2.49 -16.08 -1.63
CA ILE A 134 1.61 -14.97 -1.98
C ILE A 134 1.67 -13.90 -0.91
N ARG A 135 2.16 -12.72 -1.25
CA ARG A 135 2.32 -11.57 -0.36
C ARG A 135 1.50 -10.38 -0.82
N VAL A 136 1.19 -9.50 0.12
CA VAL A 136 0.50 -8.23 -0.16
C VAL A 136 1.52 -7.09 -0.09
N LEU A 137 1.52 -6.20 -1.07
CA LEU A 137 2.42 -5.05 -1.08
C LEU A 137 1.98 -4.04 -0.01
N HIS A 138 2.85 -3.82 0.97
CA HIS A 138 2.62 -2.85 2.03
C HIS A 138 2.50 -1.43 1.43
N GLY A 139 1.43 -0.72 1.75
CA GLY A 139 1.15 0.61 1.23
C GLY A 139 0.65 0.65 -0.23
N GLY A 140 0.57 -0.51 -0.91
CA GLY A 140 0.00 -0.64 -2.25
C GLY A 140 0.67 0.19 -3.35
N TRP A 141 -0.11 0.54 -4.37
CA TRP A 141 0.34 1.34 -5.52
C TRP A 141 1.01 2.67 -5.17
N PRO A 142 0.50 3.49 -4.22
CA PRO A 142 1.15 4.73 -3.83
C PRO A 142 2.55 4.53 -3.26
N ALA A 143 2.75 3.49 -2.43
CA ALA A 143 4.04 3.19 -1.83
C ALA A 143 5.05 2.69 -2.86
N TRP A 144 4.61 1.86 -3.83
CA TRP A 144 5.45 1.43 -4.94
C TRP A 144 5.90 2.62 -5.79
N LYS A 145 4.98 3.51 -6.15
CA LYS A 145 5.31 4.74 -6.89
C LYS A 145 6.34 5.58 -6.16
N ALA A 146 6.11 5.86 -4.86
CA ALA A 146 7.05 6.63 -4.06
C ALA A 146 8.46 5.99 -4.03
N ALA A 147 8.54 4.67 -3.99
CA ALA A 147 9.81 3.94 -3.98
C ALA A 147 10.52 3.92 -5.35
N THR A 148 9.79 4.07 -6.45
CA THR A 148 10.33 4.06 -7.81
C THR A 148 10.60 5.45 -8.37
N ASP A 149 9.78 6.45 -8.01
CA ASP A 149 9.93 7.84 -8.45
C ASP A 149 11.07 8.56 -7.70
N ALA A 150 11.52 8.02 -6.56
CA ALA A 150 12.63 8.57 -5.75
C ALA A 150 14.05 8.24 -6.29
N LYS A 151 14.15 7.57 -7.42
CA LYS A 151 15.39 7.21 -8.11
C LYS A 151 15.65 8.11 -9.30
#